data_b080fc701d1982a07e60c1751c51a4c5
#
_entry.id   b080fc701d1982a07e60c1751c51a4c5
#
_cell.length_a   1.000
_cell.length_b   1.000
_cell.length_c   1.000
_cell.angle_alpha   90.00
_cell.angle_beta   90.00
_cell.angle_gamma   90.00
#
_symmetry.space_group_name_H-M   'P 1'
#
loop_
_entity.id
_entity.type
_entity.pdbx_description
1 polymer ?
#
loop_
_entity_poly.entity_id
_entity_poly.type
_entity_poly.pdbx_seq_one_letter_code
_entity_poly.pdbx_strand_id
1 'polypeptide(L)'
;MQSTHLEKPGATRLAPQDLYSLDEYAKARPDFRARVMAHKETRKVPIGPNATLYFEDRLTMQYQVQEMLRIERIADPQGIADELEVYNALVPDGGNWKATFMMEYSDVDERRKALAQLKGVERRVWVRVAGFDPVYAIADEDLEREDETKTSSVHFMRFELTPEMRRAVKAGAAIAAGIDHEHYRHSLEAVAPAVRDSLAEDLMAVSR
;
A
#
# COMPACT_ATOMS: atom_id res chain seq x y z
N MET A 1 -13.82 -14.67 27.52
CA MET A 1 -13.25 -15.43 26.40
C MET A 1 -12.61 -14.40 25.47
N GLN A 2 -11.28 -14.31 25.47
CA GLN A 2 -10.57 -13.44 24.51
C GLN A 2 -10.63 -14.14 23.16
N SER A 3 -11.33 -13.53 22.22
CA SER A 3 -11.32 -13.97 20.81
C SER A 3 -9.93 -13.70 20.26
N THR A 4 -9.11 -14.72 20.18
CA THR A 4 -7.83 -14.68 19.48
C THR A 4 -8.14 -14.55 18.00
N HIS A 5 -8.15 -13.31 17.48
CA HIS A 5 -8.09 -13.09 16.05
C HIS A 5 -6.74 -13.60 15.57
N LEU A 6 -6.73 -14.85 15.10
CA LEU A 6 -5.56 -15.52 14.56
C LEU A 6 -5.06 -14.73 13.35
N GLU A 7 -3.86 -14.19 13.46
CA GLU A 7 -3.13 -13.64 12.33
C GLU A 7 -2.96 -14.74 11.28
N LYS A 8 -3.72 -14.64 10.19
CA LYS A 8 -3.48 -15.48 9.02
C LYS A 8 -2.29 -14.92 8.27
N PRO A 9 -1.25 -15.71 7.97
CA PRO A 9 -0.10 -15.24 7.21
C PRO A 9 -0.53 -14.79 5.82
N GLY A 10 -0.02 -13.66 5.39
CA GLY A 10 0.00 -13.01 4.07
C GLY A 10 -1.05 -13.42 3.03
N ALA A 11 -1.46 -12.47 2.22
CA ALA A 11 -2.19 -12.67 0.96
C ALA A 11 -3.64 -13.20 1.05
N THR A 12 -4.31 -13.16 2.19
CA THR A 12 -5.73 -13.51 2.28
C THR A 12 -6.61 -12.27 2.41
N ARG A 13 -7.64 -12.19 1.54
CA ARG A 13 -8.66 -11.14 1.60
C ARG A 13 -9.29 -11.07 2.99
N LEU A 14 -9.67 -9.88 3.40
CA LEU A 14 -10.47 -9.65 4.60
C LEU A 14 -11.89 -10.17 4.42
N ALA A 15 -12.47 -10.69 5.49
CA ALA A 15 -13.85 -11.13 5.54
C ALA A 15 -14.54 -10.51 6.78
N PRO A 16 -15.88 -10.46 6.85
CA PRO A 16 -16.59 -9.83 7.96
C PRO A 16 -16.16 -10.34 9.36
N GLN A 17 -15.83 -11.61 9.48
CA GLN A 17 -15.35 -12.21 10.75
C GLN A 17 -13.95 -11.75 11.18
N ASP A 18 -13.22 -11.08 10.31
CA ASP A 18 -11.92 -10.48 10.63
C ASP A 18 -12.06 -9.07 11.23
N LEU A 19 -13.27 -8.53 11.25
CA LEU A 19 -13.57 -7.19 11.75
C LEU A 19 -14.16 -7.24 13.14
N TYR A 20 -13.89 -6.19 13.91
CA TYR A 20 -14.57 -5.90 15.16
C TYR A 20 -15.95 -5.27 14.88
N SER A 21 -16.93 -5.53 15.72
CA SER A 21 -18.12 -4.69 15.78
C SER A 21 -17.76 -3.25 16.19
N LEU A 22 -18.63 -2.28 15.98
CA LEU A 22 -18.36 -0.88 16.34
C LEU A 22 -18.05 -0.71 17.83
N ASP A 23 -18.77 -1.43 18.71
CA ASP A 23 -18.56 -1.37 20.16
C ASP A 23 -17.24 -2.04 20.60
N GLU A 24 -16.87 -3.15 19.98
CA GLU A 24 -15.61 -3.82 20.23
C GLU A 24 -14.45 -2.97 19.72
N TYR A 25 -14.60 -2.40 18.51
CA TYR A 25 -13.58 -1.53 17.94
C TYR A 25 -13.35 -0.27 18.76
N ALA A 26 -14.40 0.35 19.29
CA ALA A 26 -14.27 1.51 20.17
C ALA A 26 -13.35 1.22 21.38
N LYS A 27 -13.40 0.02 21.91
CA LYS A 27 -12.55 -0.43 23.05
C LYS A 27 -11.14 -0.81 22.60
N ALA A 28 -11.01 -1.53 21.47
CA ALA A 28 -9.73 -2.04 20.98
C ALA A 28 -8.91 -0.99 20.21
N ARG A 29 -9.54 0.07 19.71
CA ARG A 29 -8.96 1.05 18.79
C ARG A 29 -7.64 1.67 19.24
N PRO A 30 -7.44 2.10 20.51
CA PRO A 30 -6.17 2.71 20.91
C PRO A 30 -4.99 1.77 20.68
N ASP A 31 -5.09 0.52 21.13
CA ASP A 31 -4.03 -0.48 21.02
C ASP A 31 -3.87 -0.97 19.58
N PHE A 32 -4.98 -1.21 18.88
CA PHE A 32 -4.97 -1.61 17.49
C PHE A 32 -4.33 -0.53 16.60
N ARG A 33 -4.71 0.73 16.80
CA ARG A 33 -4.10 1.87 16.09
C ARG A 33 -2.61 1.97 16.37
N ALA A 34 -2.16 1.85 17.63
CA ALA A 34 -0.76 1.92 17.98
C ALA A 34 0.05 0.82 17.26
N ARG A 35 -0.47 -0.41 17.25
CA ARG A 35 0.13 -1.54 16.51
C ARG A 35 0.23 -1.25 15.00
N VAL A 36 -0.84 -0.77 14.40
CA VAL A 36 -0.86 -0.47 12.95
C VAL A 36 0.09 0.68 12.60
N MET A 37 0.16 1.72 13.42
CA MET A 37 1.10 2.83 13.18
C MET A 37 2.56 2.36 13.25
N ALA A 38 2.90 1.53 14.23
CA ALA A 38 4.23 0.93 14.32
C ALA A 38 4.55 0.04 13.11
N HIS A 39 3.57 -0.76 12.65
CA HIS A 39 3.70 -1.60 11.46
C HIS A 39 3.94 -0.76 10.19
N LYS A 40 3.21 0.34 10.02
CA LYS A 40 3.35 1.23 8.86
C LYS A 40 4.74 1.85 8.71
N GLU A 41 5.52 1.98 9.78
CA GLU A 41 6.89 2.48 9.71
C GLU A 41 7.82 1.59 8.87
N THR A 42 7.58 0.28 8.86
CA THR A 42 8.31 -0.68 8.02
C THR A 42 7.70 -0.88 6.64
N ARG A 43 6.72 -0.06 6.27
CA ARG A 43 6.01 -0.13 4.99
C ARG A 43 6.04 1.19 4.22
N LYS A 44 6.82 2.14 4.70
CA LYS A 44 6.93 3.48 4.14
C LYS A 44 8.27 3.64 3.41
N VAL A 45 8.20 4.06 2.14
CA VAL A 45 9.38 4.28 1.28
C VAL A 45 9.31 5.68 0.68
N PRO A 46 9.99 6.68 1.27
CA PRO A 46 10.11 8.01 0.67
C PRO A 46 10.99 7.95 -0.59
N ILE A 47 10.57 8.63 -1.65
CA ILE A 47 11.31 8.75 -2.90
C ILE A 47 11.47 10.23 -3.23
N GLY A 48 12.62 10.82 -2.87
CA GLY A 48 12.84 12.26 -2.96
C GLY A 48 12.06 13.05 -1.89
N PRO A 49 11.92 14.39 -2.06
CA PRO A 49 11.41 15.26 -1.01
C PRO A 49 9.88 15.22 -0.83
N ASN A 50 9.12 14.84 -1.86
CA ASN A 50 7.68 15.03 -1.89
C ASN A 50 6.88 13.76 -2.21
N ALA A 51 7.51 12.65 -2.53
CA ALA A 51 6.83 11.42 -2.90
C ALA A 51 7.07 10.31 -1.89
N THR A 52 6.03 9.55 -1.56
CA THR A 52 6.14 8.39 -0.66
C THR A 52 5.26 7.25 -1.16
N LEU A 53 5.81 6.04 -1.18
CA LEU A 53 5.05 4.79 -1.30
C LEU A 53 4.72 4.28 0.10
N TYR A 54 3.45 4.08 0.38
CA TYR A 54 2.94 3.38 1.55
C TYR A 54 2.46 2.00 1.10
N PHE A 55 3.27 0.97 1.32
CA PHE A 55 2.91 -0.38 0.95
C PHE A 55 1.80 -0.91 1.84
N GLU A 56 0.74 -1.36 1.21
CA GLU A 56 -0.44 -1.87 1.89
C GLU A 56 -0.37 -3.38 2.09
N ASP A 57 -1.03 -3.86 3.11
CA ASP A 57 -1.21 -5.28 3.40
C ASP A 57 -2.55 -5.53 4.11
N ARG A 58 -2.77 -6.76 4.51
CA ARG A 58 -4.00 -7.16 5.18
C ARG A 58 -4.25 -6.36 6.48
N LEU A 59 -3.21 -6.07 7.25
CA LEU A 59 -3.33 -5.34 8.53
C LEU A 59 -3.65 -3.86 8.30
N THR A 60 -2.97 -3.21 7.34
CA THR A 60 -3.23 -1.81 7.00
C THR A 60 -4.64 -1.62 6.43
N MET A 61 -5.10 -2.57 5.61
CA MET A 61 -6.45 -2.53 5.05
C MET A 61 -7.53 -2.87 6.08
N GLN A 62 -7.27 -3.82 6.99
CA GLN A 62 -8.18 -4.05 8.11
C GLN A 62 -8.39 -2.78 8.96
N TYR A 63 -7.31 -2.05 9.23
CA TYR A 63 -7.40 -0.78 9.95
C TYR A 63 -8.21 0.25 9.16
N GLN A 64 -7.98 0.36 7.86
CA GLN A 64 -8.70 1.31 7.01
C GLN A 64 -10.20 1.02 6.97
N VAL A 65 -10.59 -0.23 6.76
CA VAL A 65 -12.01 -0.66 6.82
C VAL A 65 -12.61 -0.32 8.20
N GLN A 66 -11.94 -0.67 9.29
CA GLN A 66 -12.45 -0.39 10.64
C GLN A 66 -12.64 1.12 10.90
N GLU A 67 -11.73 1.96 10.41
CA GLU A 67 -11.88 3.42 10.54
C GLU A 67 -13.06 3.94 9.70
N MET A 68 -13.27 3.42 8.49
CA MET A 68 -14.41 3.80 7.65
C MET A 68 -15.75 3.38 8.29
N LEU A 69 -15.86 2.12 8.72
CA LEU A 69 -17.06 1.64 9.42
C LEU A 69 -17.38 2.49 10.66
N ARG A 70 -16.34 2.89 11.40
CA ARG A 70 -16.49 3.75 12.60
C ARG A 70 -16.96 5.17 12.24
N ILE A 71 -16.34 5.80 11.23
CA ILE A 71 -16.62 7.19 10.86
C ILE A 71 -18.02 7.32 10.26
N GLU A 72 -18.38 6.38 9.39
CA GLU A 72 -19.65 6.38 8.67
C GLU A 72 -20.75 5.64 9.43
N ARG A 73 -20.42 5.03 10.59
CA ARG A 73 -21.34 4.26 11.45
C ARG A 73 -22.01 3.11 10.71
N ILE A 74 -21.28 2.45 9.83
CA ILE A 74 -21.77 1.29 9.09
C ILE A 74 -21.74 0.07 10.00
N ALA A 75 -22.89 -0.56 10.22
CA ALA A 75 -23.04 -1.77 11.02
C ALA A 75 -23.87 -2.85 10.31
N ASP A 76 -24.50 -2.52 9.21
CA ASP A 76 -25.30 -3.47 8.44
C ASP A 76 -24.41 -4.37 7.56
N PRO A 77 -24.82 -5.62 7.31
CA PRO A 77 -24.01 -6.57 6.56
C PRO A 77 -23.67 -6.15 5.13
N GLN A 78 -24.55 -5.42 4.46
CA GLN A 78 -24.32 -5.00 3.09
C GLN A 78 -23.27 -3.89 3.02
N GLY A 79 -23.37 -2.85 3.86
CA GLY A 79 -22.38 -1.79 3.93
C GLY A 79 -21.00 -2.32 4.31
N ILE A 80 -20.93 -3.31 5.23
CA ILE A 80 -19.65 -3.96 5.56
C ILE A 80 -19.09 -4.72 4.35
N ALA A 81 -19.93 -5.41 3.58
CA ALA A 81 -19.49 -6.13 2.39
C ALA A 81 -18.97 -5.19 1.30
N ASP A 82 -19.64 -4.05 1.09
CA ASP A 82 -19.25 -3.03 0.11
C ASP A 82 -17.88 -2.44 0.46
N GLU A 83 -17.63 -2.08 1.73
CA GLU A 83 -16.32 -1.61 2.19
C GLU A 83 -15.22 -2.67 2.01
N LEU A 84 -15.52 -3.92 2.35
CA LEU A 84 -14.58 -5.02 2.17
C LEU A 84 -14.25 -5.26 0.70
N GLU A 85 -15.19 -5.11 -0.22
CA GLU A 85 -14.93 -5.23 -1.67
C GLU A 85 -13.93 -4.19 -2.14
N VAL A 86 -14.14 -2.92 -1.78
CA VAL A 86 -13.27 -1.80 -2.13
C VAL A 86 -11.85 -2.01 -1.60
N TYR A 87 -11.69 -2.23 -0.29
CA TYR A 87 -10.37 -2.29 0.33
C TYR A 87 -9.62 -3.60 0.09
N ASN A 88 -10.32 -4.70 -0.16
CA ASN A 88 -9.68 -5.96 -0.54
C ASN A 88 -8.94 -5.88 -1.89
N ALA A 89 -9.29 -4.94 -2.76
CA ALA A 89 -8.53 -4.69 -3.97
C ALA A 89 -7.08 -4.21 -3.70
N LEU A 90 -6.85 -3.63 -2.52
CA LEU A 90 -5.54 -3.13 -2.07
C LEU A 90 -4.76 -4.14 -1.20
N VAL A 91 -5.29 -5.32 -0.95
CA VAL A 91 -4.56 -6.40 -0.26
C VAL A 91 -3.72 -7.16 -1.28
N PRO A 92 -2.38 -7.31 -1.06
CA PRO A 92 -1.53 -8.14 -1.92
C PRO A 92 -2.05 -9.59 -2.01
N ASP A 93 -1.87 -10.22 -3.17
CA ASP A 93 -2.31 -11.61 -3.40
C ASP A 93 -1.19 -12.65 -3.27
N GLY A 94 0.01 -12.21 -2.89
CA GLY A 94 1.22 -13.05 -2.78
C GLY A 94 2.06 -13.08 -4.05
N GLY A 95 1.59 -12.50 -5.15
CA GLY A 95 2.32 -12.33 -6.40
C GLY A 95 2.79 -10.90 -6.64
N ASN A 96 2.32 -9.96 -5.87
CA ASN A 96 2.52 -8.54 -6.07
C ASN A 96 2.71 -7.78 -4.76
N TRP A 97 3.09 -6.51 -4.89
CA TRP A 97 2.94 -5.51 -3.84
C TRP A 97 1.86 -4.51 -4.24
N LYS A 98 1.10 -4.07 -3.27
CA LYS A 98 0.12 -2.98 -3.39
C LYS A 98 0.61 -1.78 -2.60
N ALA A 99 0.41 -0.58 -3.11
CA ALA A 99 0.83 0.64 -2.42
C ALA A 99 -0.13 1.80 -2.68
N THR A 100 -0.29 2.63 -1.67
CA THR A 100 -0.80 3.99 -1.81
C THR A 100 0.40 4.90 -2.08
N PHE A 101 0.43 5.55 -3.23
CA PHE A 101 1.43 6.54 -3.58
C PHE A 101 0.90 7.93 -3.25
N MET A 102 1.69 8.73 -2.54
CA MET A 102 1.31 10.08 -2.14
C MET A 102 2.35 11.10 -2.57
N MET A 103 1.85 12.23 -3.14
CA MET A 103 2.62 13.43 -3.42
C MET A 103 2.27 14.49 -2.37
N GLU A 104 3.23 14.83 -1.52
CA GLU A 104 3.04 15.63 -0.31
C GLU A 104 3.76 16.98 -0.44
N TYR A 105 2.99 18.04 -0.51
CA TYR A 105 3.46 19.45 -0.52
C TYR A 105 2.75 20.21 0.58
N SER A 106 3.51 20.93 1.41
CA SER A 106 2.97 21.73 2.53
C SER A 106 2.22 22.97 2.05
N ASP A 107 2.70 23.61 1.01
CA ASP A 107 2.07 24.78 0.41
C ASP A 107 1.05 24.40 -0.67
N VAL A 108 -0.13 25.04 -0.65
CA VAL A 108 -1.24 24.73 -1.56
C VAL A 108 -0.95 25.13 -2.99
N ASP A 109 -0.29 26.29 -3.19
CA ASP A 109 0.00 26.80 -4.53
C ASP A 109 1.17 26.05 -5.17
N GLU A 110 2.18 25.68 -4.37
CA GLU A 110 3.25 24.79 -4.77
C GLU A 110 2.68 23.43 -5.21
N ARG A 111 1.82 22.83 -4.37
CA ARG A 111 1.15 21.56 -4.69
C ARG A 111 0.37 21.62 -6.00
N ARG A 112 -0.41 22.68 -6.22
CA ARG A 112 -1.20 22.87 -7.45
C ARG A 112 -0.30 22.90 -8.69
N LYS A 113 0.79 23.68 -8.63
CA LYS A 113 1.76 23.78 -9.72
C LYS A 113 2.46 22.45 -9.98
N ALA A 114 2.90 21.77 -8.91
CA ALA A 114 3.58 20.50 -9.03
C ALA A 114 2.67 19.44 -9.65
N LEU A 115 1.43 19.28 -9.16
CA LEU A 115 0.49 18.28 -9.70
C LEU A 115 0.12 18.54 -11.18
N ALA A 116 0.13 19.80 -11.62
CA ALA A 116 -0.07 20.14 -13.03
C ALA A 116 1.11 19.70 -13.91
N GLN A 117 2.34 19.75 -13.38
CA GLN A 117 3.55 19.31 -14.09
C GLN A 117 3.77 17.79 -14.03
N LEU A 118 3.19 17.13 -13.03
CA LEU A 118 3.42 15.71 -12.74
C LEU A 118 2.38 14.77 -13.35
N LYS A 119 1.67 15.21 -14.39
CA LYS A 119 0.73 14.33 -15.11
C LYS A 119 1.43 13.09 -15.62
N GLY A 120 0.84 11.91 -15.36
CA GLY A 120 1.41 10.61 -15.73
C GLY A 120 2.52 10.10 -14.79
N VAL A 121 2.78 10.80 -13.66
CA VAL A 121 3.81 10.37 -12.69
C VAL A 121 3.52 8.97 -12.13
N GLU A 122 2.25 8.61 -11.97
CA GLU A 122 1.81 7.31 -11.48
C GLU A 122 2.32 6.14 -12.34
N ARG A 123 2.55 6.36 -13.63
CA ARG A 123 3.09 5.36 -14.58
C ARG A 123 4.61 5.35 -14.65
N ARG A 124 5.26 6.24 -13.90
CA ARG A 124 6.73 6.40 -13.85
C ARG A 124 7.33 5.98 -12.51
N VAL A 125 6.50 5.50 -11.60
CA VAL A 125 6.94 4.90 -10.34
C VAL A 125 7.33 3.45 -10.59
N TRP A 126 8.47 3.03 -10.06
CA TRP A 126 8.97 1.68 -10.22
C TRP A 126 9.59 1.13 -8.93
N VAL A 127 9.60 -0.19 -8.84
CA VAL A 127 10.39 -0.96 -7.87
C VAL A 127 11.34 -1.88 -8.62
N ARG A 128 12.48 -2.24 -8.02
CA ARG A 128 13.45 -3.14 -8.64
C ARG A 128 14.02 -4.10 -7.60
N VAL A 129 13.92 -5.38 -7.88
CA VAL A 129 14.62 -6.42 -7.13
C VAL A 129 16.04 -6.55 -7.68
N ALA A 130 17.05 -6.65 -6.83
CA ALA A 130 18.45 -6.76 -7.25
C ALA A 130 18.64 -7.96 -8.20
N GLY A 131 19.28 -7.68 -9.35
CA GLY A 131 19.49 -8.66 -10.42
C GLY A 131 18.38 -8.73 -11.46
N PHE A 132 17.35 -7.88 -11.37
CA PHE A 132 16.22 -7.82 -12.31
C PHE A 132 15.98 -6.41 -12.83
N ASP A 133 15.24 -6.32 -13.92
CA ASP A 133 14.78 -5.05 -14.48
C ASP A 133 13.74 -4.38 -13.57
N PRO A 134 13.58 -3.04 -13.66
CA PRO A 134 12.53 -2.32 -12.94
C PRO A 134 11.13 -2.82 -13.30
N VAL A 135 10.27 -2.94 -12.31
CA VAL A 135 8.83 -3.18 -12.43
C VAL A 135 8.11 -1.86 -12.24
N TYR A 136 7.47 -1.37 -13.29
CA TYR A 136 6.67 -0.15 -13.23
C TYR A 136 5.30 -0.41 -12.63
N ALA A 137 4.77 0.58 -11.95
CA ALA A 137 3.45 0.51 -11.34
C ALA A 137 2.34 0.35 -12.38
N ILE A 138 1.39 -0.54 -12.10
CA ILE A 138 0.06 -0.52 -12.68
C ILE A 138 -0.79 0.31 -11.73
N ALA A 139 -1.23 1.48 -12.19
CA ALA A 139 -1.85 2.48 -11.32
C ALA A 139 -3.34 2.64 -11.63
N ASP A 140 -4.11 3.01 -10.61
CA ASP A 140 -5.48 3.50 -10.71
C ASP A 140 -6.42 2.58 -11.50
N GLU A 141 -6.34 1.26 -11.23
CA GLU A 141 -7.17 0.24 -11.90
C GLU A 141 -8.66 0.36 -11.50
N ASP A 142 -8.99 1.07 -10.44
CA ASP A 142 -10.34 1.30 -9.93
C ASP A 142 -11.03 2.50 -10.57
N LEU A 143 -10.32 3.61 -10.75
CA LEU A 143 -10.83 4.82 -11.41
C LEU A 143 -9.66 5.71 -11.85
N GLU A 144 -9.89 6.48 -12.89
CA GLU A 144 -8.94 7.48 -13.37
C GLU A 144 -8.83 8.64 -12.37
N ARG A 145 -7.58 8.99 -11.98
CA ARG A 145 -7.25 10.05 -11.00
C ARG A 145 -6.53 11.25 -11.61
N GLU A 146 -6.45 11.27 -12.92
CA GLU A 146 -5.90 12.40 -13.68
C GLU A 146 -7.01 13.12 -14.43
N ASP A 147 -6.99 14.45 -14.47
CA ASP A 147 -7.86 15.27 -15.30
C ASP A 147 -7.04 16.03 -16.36
N GLU A 148 -7.71 16.86 -17.17
CA GLU A 148 -7.06 17.64 -18.24
C GLU A 148 -5.99 18.61 -17.70
N THR A 149 -6.07 19.01 -16.44
CA THR A 149 -5.25 20.08 -15.86
C THR A 149 -4.14 19.57 -14.92
N LYS A 150 -4.38 18.48 -14.20
CA LYS A 150 -3.45 17.96 -13.18
C LYS A 150 -3.67 16.48 -12.92
N THR A 151 -2.66 15.84 -12.29
CA THR A 151 -2.81 14.52 -11.66
C THR A 151 -3.29 14.64 -10.21
N SER A 152 -3.70 13.51 -9.61
CA SER A 152 -4.00 13.43 -8.18
C SER A 152 -2.74 13.50 -7.32
N SER A 153 -2.90 13.89 -6.06
CA SER A 153 -1.85 13.72 -5.05
C SER A 153 -1.81 12.33 -4.44
N VAL A 154 -2.77 11.47 -4.77
CA VAL A 154 -2.87 10.09 -4.26
C VAL A 154 -3.21 9.16 -5.41
N HIS A 155 -2.45 8.07 -5.56
CA HIS A 155 -2.69 7.01 -6.53
C HIS A 155 -2.58 5.65 -5.86
N PHE A 156 -3.36 4.68 -6.32
CA PHE A 156 -3.23 3.28 -5.90
C PHE A 156 -2.44 2.51 -6.95
N MET A 157 -1.46 1.75 -6.49
CA MET A 157 -0.46 1.13 -7.34
C MET A 157 -0.32 -0.36 -7.04
N ARG A 158 -0.04 -1.13 -8.09
CA ARG A 158 0.27 -2.54 -8.02
C ARG A 158 1.58 -2.82 -8.76
N PHE A 159 2.47 -3.58 -8.14
CA PHE A 159 3.75 -4.01 -8.71
C PHE A 159 3.74 -5.54 -8.84
N GLU A 160 3.62 -6.05 -10.04
CA GLU A 160 3.61 -7.50 -10.31
C GLU A 160 5.03 -8.07 -10.32
N LEU A 161 5.25 -9.12 -9.55
CA LEU A 161 6.55 -9.75 -9.42
C LEU A 161 6.55 -11.15 -10.03
N THR A 162 7.57 -11.42 -10.86
CA THR A 162 7.75 -12.76 -11.39
C THR A 162 8.08 -13.77 -10.28
N PRO A 163 7.87 -15.08 -10.51
CA PRO A 163 8.28 -16.10 -9.55
C PRO A 163 9.76 -15.99 -9.14
N GLU A 164 10.64 -15.62 -10.07
CA GLU A 164 12.08 -15.47 -9.86
C GLU A 164 12.36 -14.28 -8.93
N MET A 165 11.71 -13.12 -9.16
CA MET A 165 11.82 -11.94 -8.30
C MET A 165 11.36 -12.27 -6.87
N ARG A 166 10.23 -12.95 -6.72
CA ARG A 166 9.70 -13.38 -5.41
C ARG A 166 10.69 -14.28 -4.66
N ARG A 167 11.29 -15.26 -5.36
CA ARG A 167 12.34 -16.11 -4.77
C ARG A 167 13.55 -15.30 -4.32
N ALA A 168 13.98 -14.34 -5.14
CA ALA A 168 15.13 -13.49 -4.82
C ALA A 168 14.85 -12.61 -3.58
N VAL A 169 13.67 -11.98 -3.50
CA VAL A 169 13.27 -11.19 -2.31
C VAL A 169 13.21 -12.07 -1.07
N LYS A 170 12.62 -13.26 -1.15
CA LYS A 170 12.60 -14.24 -0.04
C LYS A 170 14.00 -14.70 0.38
N ALA A 171 14.96 -14.69 -0.54
CA ALA A 171 16.38 -14.97 -0.27
C ALA A 171 17.16 -13.74 0.23
N GLY A 172 16.49 -12.60 0.43
CA GLY A 172 17.12 -11.40 0.99
C GLY A 172 17.69 -10.42 -0.06
N ALA A 173 17.31 -10.55 -1.33
CA ALA A 173 17.74 -9.60 -2.36
C ALA A 173 17.29 -8.17 -2.02
N ALA A 174 18.14 -7.18 -2.30
CA ALA A 174 17.82 -5.78 -2.09
C ALA A 174 16.67 -5.32 -3.00
N ILE A 175 15.86 -4.41 -2.49
CA ILE A 175 14.76 -3.78 -3.22
C ILE A 175 15.11 -2.30 -3.38
N ALA A 176 15.15 -1.81 -4.61
CA ALA A 176 15.26 -0.40 -4.97
C ALA A 176 13.88 0.14 -5.34
N ALA A 177 13.71 1.46 -5.29
CA ALA A 177 12.50 2.13 -5.76
C ALA A 177 12.85 3.48 -6.38
N GLY A 178 12.02 3.97 -7.29
CA GLY A 178 12.28 5.27 -7.92
C GLY A 178 11.10 5.77 -8.74
N ILE A 179 11.29 7.00 -9.20
CA ILE A 179 10.39 7.71 -10.09
C ILE A 179 11.25 8.31 -11.21
N ASP A 180 10.92 8.07 -12.47
CA ASP A 180 11.63 8.60 -13.63
C ASP A 180 10.75 9.51 -14.50
N HIS A 181 9.93 10.32 -13.85
CA HIS A 181 9.16 11.38 -14.50
C HIS A 181 10.08 12.57 -14.86
N GLU A 182 9.83 13.26 -15.97
CA GLU A 182 10.69 14.37 -16.43
C GLU A 182 10.85 15.51 -15.43
N HIS A 183 9.78 15.79 -14.65
CA HIS A 183 9.75 16.82 -13.60
C HIS A 183 9.99 16.28 -12.20
N TYR A 184 10.15 14.96 -12.03
CA TYR A 184 10.44 14.36 -10.73
C TYR A 184 11.25 13.08 -10.89
N ARG A 185 12.57 13.20 -10.82
CA ARG A 185 13.48 12.08 -10.99
C ARG A 185 14.28 11.83 -9.73
N HIS A 186 13.84 10.83 -8.97
CA HIS A 186 14.46 10.40 -7.72
C HIS A 186 14.46 8.89 -7.61
N SER A 187 15.49 8.33 -6.98
CA SER A 187 15.57 6.91 -6.68
C SER A 187 16.35 6.66 -5.40
N LEU A 188 16.11 5.49 -4.80
CA LEU A 188 16.94 4.92 -3.75
C LEU A 188 17.43 3.55 -4.23
N GLU A 189 18.71 3.26 -3.98
CA GLU A 189 19.36 2.01 -4.43
C GLU A 189 18.90 0.79 -3.61
N ALA A 190 18.51 1.01 -2.34
CA ALA A 190 17.97 -0.04 -1.50
C ALA A 190 17.05 0.55 -0.42
N VAL A 191 15.89 -0.06 -0.22
CA VAL A 191 15.06 0.21 0.97
C VAL A 191 15.76 -0.32 2.22
N ALA A 192 15.38 0.22 3.40
CA ALA A 192 15.91 -0.25 4.67
C ALA A 192 15.63 -1.77 4.86
N PRO A 193 16.52 -2.52 5.52
CA PRO A 193 16.32 -3.96 5.73
C PRO A 193 14.97 -4.32 6.37
N ALA A 194 14.52 -3.55 7.36
CA ALA A 194 13.22 -3.77 7.99
C ALA A 194 12.04 -3.62 7.01
N VAL A 195 12.14 -2.68 6.06
CA VAL A 195 11.13 -2.52 5.00
C VAL A 195 11.17 -3.69 4.04
N ARG A 196 12.38 -4.09 3.56
CA ARG A 196 12.54 -5.26 2.70
C ARG A 196 11.94 -6.52 3.33
N ASP A 197 12.23 -6.75 4.60
CA ASP A 197 11.78 -7.95 5.31
C ASP A 197 10.25 -7.94 5.47
N SER A 198 9.67 -6.79 5.80
CA SER A 198 8.21 -6.61 5.85
C SER A 198 7.55 -6.85 4.48
N LEU A 199 8.14 -6.33 3.39
CA LEU A 199 7.63 -6.54 2.03
C LEU A 199 7.77 -7.99 1.55
N ALA A 200 8.78 -8.72 2.05
CA ALA A 200 8.94 -10.12 1.75
C ALA A 200 7.82 -10.99 2.35
N GLU A 201 7.19 -10.57 3.43
CA GLU A 201 6.06 -11.29 4.05
C GLU A 201 4.81 -11.29 3.18
N ASP A 202 4.60 -10.27 2.36
CA ASP A 202 3.46 -10.19 1.42
C ASP A 202 3.53 -11.25 0.31
N LEU A 203 4.71 -11.80 0.05
CA LEU A 203 4.94 -12.67 -1.09
C LEU A 203 4.80 -14.15 -0.71
N MET A 204 4.03 -14.89 -1.49
CA MET A 204 3.93 -16.34 -1.34
C MET A 204 5.22 -17.03 -1.78
N ALA A 205 5.58 -18.09 -1.07
CA ALA A 205 6.65 -18.97 -1.50
C ALA A 205 6.31 -19.61 -2.86
N VAL A 206 7.28 -19.65 -3.76
CA VAL A 206 7.14 -20.27 -5.07
C VAL A 206 7.74 -21.68 -4.98
N SER A 207 6.90 -22.69 -5.11
CA SER A 207 7.36 -24.08 -5.24
C SER A 207 8.32 -24.21 -6.43
N ARG A 208 9.32 -25.09 -6.28
CA ARG A 208 10.27 -25.43 -7.36
C ARG A 208 9.59 -26.21 -8.45
#